data_7a1f0258243ed1e986f2085097d6538c
#
_entry.id   7a1f0258243ed1e986f2085097d6538c
#
_cell.length_a   1.000
_cell.length_b   1.000
_cell.length_c   1.000
_cell.angle_alpha   90.00
_cell.angle_beta   90.00
_cell.angle_gamma   90.00
#
_symmetry.space_group_name_H-M   'P 1'
#
loop_
_entity.id
_entity.type
_entity.pdbx_description
1 polymer ?
#
loop_
_entity_poly.entity_id
_entity_poly.type
_entity_poly.pdbx_seq_one_letter_code
_entity_poly.pdbx_strand_id
1 'polypeptide(L)'
;MTTPALVTSSLVATALVAGAAAFDRQVARDTFADTRAVIEFQRAADCYAFLHRQVERRIGLAHRRAGQAEDVVAAAELATGIIAERSKPPHSVLLTPAVVTAFRHLAAKAAHAPGCDPGELRSGVWEMFHQVNSPATGTRPVNACVAAALPALPDELEYRSAGTVLLIVDSHANLVVDVLPALLAGSDLR
;
A
#
# COMPACT_ATOMS: atom_id res chain seq x y z
N MET A 1 -6.87 74.55 3.03
CA MET A 1 -6.09 73.40 3.56
C MET A 1 -7.04 72.25 3.69
N THR A 2 -7.10 71.39 2.68
CA THR A 2 -8.01 70.24 2.63
C THR A 2 -7.14 68.96 2.50
N THR A 3 -7.21 68.14 3.53
CA THR A 3 -6.54 66.84 3.63
C THR A 3 -7.35 65.79 2.86
N PRO A 4 -6.73 64.94 2.03
CA PRO A 4 -7.40 63.78 1.43
C PRO A 4 -7.33 62.59 2.39
N ALA A 5 -8.48 62.00 2.69
CA ALA A 5 -8.62 60.78 3.46
C ALA A 5 -8.47 59.55 2.58
N LEU A 6 -7.70 58.65 3.07
CA LEU A 6 -7.46 57.24 2.87
C LEU A 6 -8.57 56.44 2.15
N VAL A 7 -8.15 55.80 1.05
CA VAL A 7 -8.80 54.62 0.45
C VAL A 7 -7.75 53.53 0.38
N THR A 8 -7.63 52.71 1.43
CA THR A 8 -6.84 51.47 1.40
C THR A 8 -7.42 50.50 2.42
N SER A 9 -8.46 49.75 2.08
CA SER A 9 -8.88 48.57 2.85
C SER A 9 -9.94 47.72 2.16
N SER A 10 -9.73 47.24 0.92
CA SER A 10 -10.71 46.33 0.32
C SER A 10 -10.14 45.17 -0.51
N LEU A 11 -8.82 45.07 -0.68
CA LEU A 11 -8.23 44.04 -1.54
C LEU A 11 -7.71 42.80 -0.80
N VAL A 12 -7.56 42.82 0.52
CA VAL A 12 -6.99 41.69 1.27
C VAL A 12 -8.04 40.63 1.61
N ALA A 13 -9.30 40.97 1.78
CA ALA A 13 -10.34 40.01 2.15
C ALA A 13 -10.74 39.06 1.02
N THR A 14 -10.68 39.48 -0.23
CA THR A 14 -11.07 38.67 -1.39
C THR A 14 -10.08 37.54 -1.73
N ALA A 15 -8.79 37.74 -1.47
CA ALA A 15 -7.75 36.76 -1.73
C ALA A 15 -7.80 35.56 -0.74
N LEU A 16 -8.17 35.81 0.52
CA LEU A 16 -8.28 34.75 1.54
C LEU A 16 -9.45 33.79 1.28
N VAL A 17 -10.58 34.31 0.82
CA VAL A 17 -11.77 33.47 0.54
C VAL A 17 -11.56 32.59 -0.71
N ALA A 18 -10.87 33.09 -1.73
CA ALA A 18 -10.55 32.33 -2.93
C ALA A 18 -9.54 31.18 -2.64
N GLY A 19 -8.60 31.41 -1.72
CA GLY A 19 -7.62 30.42 -1.30
C GLY A 19 -8.26 29.26 -0.53
N ALA A 20 -9.17 29.53 0.39
CA ALA A 20 -9.87 28.51 1.16
C ALA A 20 -10.73 27.60 0.27
N ALA A 21 -11.50 28.17 -0.67
CA ALA A 21 -12.31 27.39 -1.60
C ALA A 21 -11.51 26.54 -2.58
N ALA A 22 -10.31 26.98 -2.95
CA ALA A 22 -9.40 26.20 -3.78
C ALA A 22 -8.79 25.03 -3.01
N PHE A 23 -8.40 25.25 -1.76
CA PHE A 23 -7.88 24.24 -0.85
C PHE A 23 -8.91 23.13 -0.56
N ASP A 24 -10.14 23.49 -0.24
CA ASP A 24 -11.22 22.53 0.01
C ASP A 24 -11.51 21.66 -1.23
N ARG A 25 -11.48 22.26 -2.42
CA ARG A 25 -11.65 21.49 -3.66
C ARG A 25 -10.51 20.53 -3.94
N GLN A 26 -9.29 20.91 -3.60
CA GLN A 26 -8.11 20.04 -3.78
C GLN A 26 -8.20 18.85 -2.82
N VAL A 27 -8.43 19.07 -1.54
CA VAL A 27 -8.62 18.03 -0.52
C VAL A 27 -9.76 17.05 -0.93
N ALA A 28 -10.87 17.56 -1.42
CA ALA A 28 -11.97 16.71 -1.90
C ALA A 28 -11.58 15.85 -3.11
N ARG A 29 -10.79 16.40 -4.04
CA ARG A 29 -10.30 15.65 -5.22
C ARG A 29 -9.32 14.56 -4.81
N ASP A 30 -8.39 14.85 -3.92
CA ASP A 30 -7.38 13.89 -3.45
C ASP A 30 -8.06 12.75 -2.68
N THR A 31 -9.02 13.04 -1.81
CA THR A 31 -9.81 12.03 -1.11
C THR A 31 -10.60 11.13 -2.06
N PHE A 32 -11.18 11.69 -3.13
CA PHE A 32 -11.89 10.93 -4.13
C PHE A 32 -10.95 10.04 -4.96
N ALA A 33 -9.78 10.56 -5.34
CA ALA A 33 -8.75 9.81 -6.05
C ALA A 33 -8.23 8.64 -5.21
N ASP A 34 -7.95 8.86 -3.92
CA ASP A 34 -7.52 7.82 -2.99
C ASP A 34 -8.59 6.74 -2.83
N THR A 35 -9.86 7.12 -2.68
CA THR A 35 -10.99 6.17 -2.57
C THR A 35 -11.09 5.29 -3.81
N ARG A 36 -10.95 5.88 -5.00
CA ARG A 36 -10.98 5.12 -6.27
C ARG A 36 -9.80 4.16 -6.37
N ALA A 37 -8.60 4.61 -6.01
CA ALA A 37 -7.40 3.78 -6.01
C ALA A 37 -7.50 2.60 -5.03
N VAL A 38 -8.08 2.82 -3.85
CA VAL A 38 -8.35 1.76 -2.87
C VAL A 38 -9.31 0.71 -3.43
N ILE A 39 -10.39 1.11 -4.09
CA ILE A 39 -11.34 0.18 -4.72
C ILE A 39 -10.66 -0.62 -5.85
N GLU A 40 -9.83 0.03 -6.65
CA GLU A 40 -9.05 -0.63 -7.71
C GLU A 40 -8.09 -1.67 -7.12
N PHE A 41 -7.37 -1.30 -6.07
CA PHE A 41 -6.49 -2.19 -5.34
C PHE A 41 -7.23 -3.42 -4.77
N GLN A 42 -8.35 -3.21 -4.08
CA GLN A 42 -9.13 -4.30 -3.49
C GLN A 42 -9.60 -5.30 -4.55
N ARG A 43 -10.10 -4.80 -5.70
CA ARG A 43 -10.46 -5.67 -6.83
C ARG A 43 -9.27 -6.48 -7.36
N ALA A 44 -8.10 -5.86 -7.47
CA ALA A 44 -6.89 -6.55 -7.92
C ALA A 44 -6.44 -7.60 -6.90
N ALA A 45 -6.52 -7.31 -5.59
CA ALA A 45 -6.22 -8.25 -4.53
C ALA A 45 -7.19 -9.45 -4.52
N ASP A 46 -8.49 -9.21 -4.72
CA ASP A 46 -9.50 -10.27 -4.84
C ASP A 46 -9.25 -11.16 -6.07
N CYS A 47 -8.88 -10.56 -7.20
CA CYS A 47 -8.49 -11.31 -8.40
C CYS A 47 -7.26 -12.18 -8.15
N TYR A 48 -6.26 -11.65 -7.41
CA TYR A 48 -5.09 -12.43 -7.01
C TYR A 48 -5.48 -13.61 -6.10
N ALA A 49 -6.28 -13.36 -5.07
CA ALA A 49 -6.75 -14.41 -4.16
C ALA A 49 -7.55 -15.51 -4.90
N PHE A 50 -8.33 -15.13 -5.89
CA PHE A 50 -9.01 -16.09 -6.74
C PHE A 50 -8.03 -16.97 -7.54
N LEU A 51 -7.01 -16.34 -8.15
CA LEU A 51 -5.93 -17.05 -8.87
C LEU A 51 -5.18 -17.99 -7.92
N HIS A 52 -4.81 -17.53 -6.73
CA HIS A 52 -4.15 -18.32 -5.69
C HIS A 52 -4.96 -19.60 -5.40
N ARG A 53 -6.25 -19.46 -5.06
CA ARG A 53 -7.12 -20.59 -4.78
C ARG A 53 -7.31 -21.56 -5.97
N GLN A 54 -7.25 -21.04 -7.21
CA GLN A 54 -7.28 -21.90 -8.39
C GLN A 54 -6.01 -22.75 -8.51
N VAL A 55 -4.84 -22.13 -8.30
CA VAL A 55 -3.56 -22.84 -8.32
C VAL A 55 -3.50 -23.87 -7.21
N GLU A 56 -3.85 -23.49 -5.99
CA GLU A 56 -3.88 -24.38 -4.81
C GLU A 56 -4.74 -25.63 -5.05
N ARG A 57 -5.94 -25.47 -5.61
CA ARG A 57 -6.81 -26.61 -5.98
C ARG A 57 -6.19 -27.49 -7.06
N ARG A 58 -5.52 -26.89 -8.05
CA ARG A 58 -4.89 -27.64 -9.17
C ARG A 58 -3.76 -28.52 -8.69
N ILE A 59 -2.93 -28.04 -7.76
CA ILE A 59 -1.79 -28.80 -7.21
C ILE A 59 -2.20 -29.70 -6.02
N GLY A 60 -3.47 -29.68 -5.61
CA GLY A 60 -4.01 -30.57 -4.59
C GLY A 60 -3.57 -30.24 -3.17
N LEU A 61 -3.08 -29.02 -2.89
CA LEU A 61 -2.63 -28.60 -1.55
C LEU A 61 -3.79 -28.42 -0.57
N ALA A 62 -4.97 -28.07 -1.04
CA ALA A 62 -6.17 -27.84 -0.21
C ALA A 62 -6.57 -29.03 0.69
N HIS A 63 -5.96 -30.21 0.51
CA HIS A 63 -6.28 -31.45 1.24
C HIS A 63 -5.08 -32.03 2.01
N ARG A 64 -3.91 -31.40 1.96
CA ARG A 64 -2.72 -31.86 2.69
C ARG A 64 -2.75 -31.39 4.14
N ARG A 65 -2.65 -32.32 5.11
CA ARG A 65 -2.36 -31.98 6.50
C ARG A 65 -0.85 -31.80 6.63
N ALA A 66 -0.46 -30.59 6.98
CA ALA A 66 0.92 -30.16 6.96
C ALA A 66 1.78 -30.65 8.14
N GLY A 67 3.02 -31.08 7.81
CA GLY A 67 4.15 -31.10 8.73
C GLY A 67 5.19 -30.10 8.24
N GLN A 68 6.00 -29.48 9.11
CA GLN A 68 6.86 -28.33 8.77
C GLN A 68 7.75 -28.47 7.52
N ALA A 69 8.26 -29.67 7.21
CA ALA A 69 9.07 -29.88 6.02
C ALA A 69 8.23 -29.96 4.73
N GLU A 70 7.01 -30.51 4.85
CA GLU A 70 6.04 -30.59 3.75
C GLU A 70 5.46 -29.22 3.43
N ASP A 71 5.36 -28.31 4.42
CA ASP A 71 4.88 -26.94 4.25
C ASP A 71 5.81 -26.12 3.34
N VAL A 72 7.14 -26.28 3.48
CA VAL A 72 8.11 -25.54 2.65
C VAL A 72 8.04 -26.00 1.19
N VAL A 73 7.91 -27.30 0.94
CA VAL A 73 7.77 -27.84 -0.42
C VAL A 73 6.43 -27.40 -1.02
N ALA A 74 5.36 -27.48 -0.25
CA ALA A 74 4.03 -27.06 -0.68
C ALA A 74 3.99 -25.55 -1.03
N ALA A 75 4.60 -24.71 -0.21
CA ALA A 75 4.72 -23.28 -0.48
C ALA A 75 5.51 -23.01 -1.76
N ALA A 76 6.60 -23.72 -2.00
CA ALA A 76 7.41 -23.58 -3.22
C ALA A 76 6.66 -24.04 -4.49
N GLU A 77 5.90 -25.14 -4.41
CA GLU A 77 5.03 -25.59 -5.50
C GLU A 77 3.94 -24.56 -5.81
N LEU A 78 3.30 -24.02 -4.77
CA LEU A 78 2.28 -22.98 -4.88
C LEU A 78 2.86 -21.71 -5.50
N ALA A 79 4.00 -21.22 -5.00
CA ALA A 79 4.70 -20.08 -5.56
C ALA A 79 5.01 -20.26 -7.05
N THR A 80 5.55 -21.42 -7.42
CA THR A 80 5.87 -21.76 -8.81
C THR A 80 4.61 -21.71 -9.70
N GLY A 81 3.52 -22.29 -9.23
CA GLY A 81 2.24 -22.29 -9.94
C GLY A 81 1.67 -20.87 -10.11
N ILE A 82 1.72 -20.06 -9.06
CA ILE A 82 1.25 -18.66 -9.08
C ILE A 82 2.10 -17.83 -10.05
N ILE A 83 3.42 -17.95 -10.00
CA ILE A 83 4.34 -17.23 -10.89
C ILE A 83 4.05 -17.60 -12.36
N ALA A 84 3.85 -18.87 -12.65
CA ALA A 84 3.53 -19.34 -13.99
C ALA A 84 2.20 -18.77 -14.51
N GLU A 85 1.16 -18.72 -13.68
CA GLU A 85 -0.13 -18.13 -14.08
C GLU A 85 -0.03 -16.61 -14.21
N ARG A 86 0.67 -15.91 -13.30
CA ARG A 86 0.91 -14.48 -13.38
C ARG A 86 1.73 -14.06 -14.59
N SER A 87 2.49 -14.96 -15.20
CA SER A 87 3.25 -14.69 -16.42
C SER A 87 2.38 -14.64 -17.68
N LYS A 88 1.10 -15.01 -17.60
CA LYS A 88 0.13 -14.95 -18.71
C LYS A 88 -0.68 -13.66 -18.68
N PRO A 89 -0.93 -12.96 -19.81
CA PRO A 89 -1.84 -11.80 -19.82
C PRO A 89 -3.30 -12.19 -19.59
N PRO A 90 -4.10 -11.31 -18.97
CA PRO A 90 -3.79 -10.03 -18.34
C PRO A 90 -3.34 -10.22 -16.88
N HIS A 91 -2.26 -9.53 -16.46
CA HIS A 91 -1.81 -9.55 -15.07
C HIS A 91 -2.32 -8.32 -14.35
N SER A 92 -2.93 -8.52 -13.20
CA SER A 92 -3.23 -7.42 -12.29
C SER A 92 -1.96 -7.08 -11.49
N VAL A 93 -1.37 -5.94 -11.79
CA VAL A 93 -0.43 -5.26 -10.91
C VAL A 93 -1.25 -4.71 -9.75
N LEU A 94 -0.91 -5.06 -8.50
CA LEU A 94 -1.64 -4.58 -7.33
C LEU A 94 -1.35 -3.10 -7.07
N LEU A 95 -0.08 -2.72 -7.19
CA LEU A 95 0.43 -1.38 -6.88
C LEU A 95 0.59 -0.54 -8.15
N THR A 96 -0.53 -0.08 -8.71
CA THR A 96 -0.50 0.94 -9.76
C THR A 96 0.00 2.28 -9.21
N PRO A 97 0.48 3.23 -10.03
CA PRO A 97 0.92 4.54 -9.54
C PRO A 97 -0.14 5.28 -8.70
N ALA A 98 -1.42 5.15 -9.03
CA ALA A 98 -2.50 5.73 -8.25
C ALA A 98 -2.63 5.07 -6.87
N VAL A 99 -2.55 3.73 -6.81
CA VAL A 99 -2.57 2.97 -5.55
C VAL A 99 -1.36 3.31 -4.69
N VAL A 100 -0.17 3.42 -5.27
CA VAL A 100 1.05 3.84 -4.56
C VAL A 100 0.87 5.21 -3.90
N THR A 101 0.30 6.18 -4.62
CA THR A 101 0.02 7.51 -4.09
C THR A 101 -0.97 7.44 -2.92
N ALA A 102 -2.09 6.74 -3.10
CA ALA A 102 -3.11 6.58 -2.05
C ALA A 102 -2.52 5.89 -0.79
N PHE A 103 -1.71 4.84 -0.98
CA PHE A 103 -1.08 4.14 0.15
C PHE A 103 -0.13 5.05 0.94
N ARG A 104 0.66 5.89 0.24
CA ARG A 104 1.52 6.88 0.91
C ARG A 104 0.71 7.89 1.70
N HIS A 105 -0.39 8.42 1.17
CA HIS A 105 -1.27 9.33 1.90
C HIS A 105 -1.88 8.67 3.15
N LEU A 106 -2.38 7.43 3.01
CA LEU A 106 -2.96 6.70 4.13
C LEU A 106 -1.91 6.40 5.23
N ALA A 107 -0.73 5.93 4.83
CA ALA A 107 0.35 5.63 5.75
C ALA A 107 0.90 6.88 6.43
N ALA A 108 1.08 7.99 5.70
CA ALA A 108 1.51 9.26 6.27
C ALA A 108 0.48 9.78 7.30
N LYS A 109 -0.81 9.73 6.97
CA LYS A 109 -1.87 10.10 7.91
C LYS A 109 -1.84 9.24 9.18
N ALA A 110 -1.64 7.93 9.05
CA ALA A 110 -1.51 7.01 10.19
C ALA A 110 -0.28 7.32 11.03
N ALA A 111 0.86 7.58 10.40
CA ALA A 111 2.12 7.88 11.08
C ALA A 111 2.09 9.17 11.91
N HIS A 112 1.18 10.09 11.60
CA HIS A 112 0.94 11.31 12.39
C HIS A 112 -0.15 11.15 13.45
N ALA A 113 -0.83 10.00 13.51
CA ALA A 113 -1.87 9.76 14.51
C ALA A 113 -1.25 9.57 15.91
N PRO A 114 -1.87 10.10 16.98
CA PRO A 114 -1.40 9.90 18.33
C PRO A 114 -1.27 8.41 18.68
N GLY A 115 -0.11 8.02 19.20
CA GLY A 115 0.16 6.61 19.59
C GLY A 115 0.57 5.68 18.45
N CYS A 116 0.69 6.16 17.23
CA CYS A 116 1.25 5.39 16.13
C CYS A 116 2.76 5.63 16.01
N ASP A 117 3.55 4.57 16.13
CA ASP A 117 4.96 4.57 15.76
C ASP A 117 5.13 3.71 14.50
N PRO A 118 5.40 4.31 13.33
CA PRO A 118 5.59 3.56 12.09
C PRO A 118 6.90 2.72 12.06
N GLY A 119 7.74 2.82 13.09
CA GLY A 119 8.93 2.00 13.27
C GLY A 119 9.89 2.04 12.09
N GLU A 120 10.27 0.87 11.59
CA GLU A 120 11.27 0.72 10.51
C GLU A 120 10.86 1.39 9.19
N LEU A 121 9.56 1.55 8.92
CA LEU A 121 9.09 2.22 7.71
C LEU A 121 9.51 3.69 7.64
N ARG A 122 9.81 4.31 8.81
CA ARG A 122 10.29 5.70 8.89
C ARG A 122 11.80 5.82 8.70
N SER A 123 12.58 4.90 9.28
CA SER A 123 14.03 5.07 9.46
C SER A 123 14.86 3.82 9.16
N GLY A 124 14.23 2.75 8.67
CA GLY A 124 14.93 1.51 8.33
C GLY A 124 15.89 1.68 7.15
N VAL A 125 16.95 0.89 7.13
CA VAL A 125 17.83 0.79 5.97
C VAL A 125 17.07 0.10 4.85
N TRP A 126 17.14 0.64 3.65
CA TRP A 126 16.54 0.03 2.48
C TRP A 126 17.34 -1.21 2.07
N GLU A 127 16.83 -2.39 2.40
CA GLU A 127 17.40 -3.64 1.94
C GLU A 127 16.84 -4.01 0.57
N MET A 128 17.68 -3.88 -0.45
CA MET A 128 17.34 -4.01 -1.88
C MET A 128 17.01 -5.43 -2.35
N PHE A 129 16.75 -6.38 -1.48
CA PHE A 129 16.72 -7.80 -1.86
C PHE A 129 15.33 -8.38 -2.15
N HIS A 130 14.27 -7.59 -1.92
CA HIS A 130 12.93 -8.08 -2.19
C HIS A 130 12.45 -7.62 -3.57
N GLN A 131 12.21 -8.59 -4.43
CA GLN A 131 11.65 -8.39 -5.75
C GLN A 131 10.32 -9.12 -5.87
N VAL A 132 9.46 -8.66 -6.76
CA VAL A 132 8.24 -9.40 -7.13
C VAL A 132 8.63 -10.81 -7.58
N ASN A 133 7.90 -11.79 -7.11
CA ASN A 133 8.13 -13.21 -7.31
C ASN A 133 9.37 -13.80 -6.59
N SER A 134 9.97 -13.07 -5.63
CA SER A 134 10.98 -13.63 -4.73
C SER A 134 10.36 -14.18 -3.43
N PRO A 135 11.05 -15.07 -2.70
CA PRO A 135 10.63 -15.47 -1.36
C PRO A 135 10.58 -14.28 -0.40
N ALA A 136 9.60 -14.28 0.50
CA ALA A 136 9.41 -13.21 1.51
C ALA A 136 10.25 -13.41 2.78
N THR A 137 11.42 -14.04 2.67
CA THR A 137 12.32 -14.30 3.80
C THR A 137 12.92 -13.02 4.37
N GLY A 138 13.10 -12.94 5.69
CA GLY A 138 13.69 -11.77 6.35
C GLY A 138 12.74 -10.58 6.49
N THR A 139 11.49 -10.71 6.07
CA THR A 139 10.47 -9.67 6.22
C THR A 139 9.80 -9.73 7.59
N ARG A 140 9.18 -8.62 8.02
CA ARG A 140 8.46 -8.51 9.31
C ARG A 140 7.02 -8.04 9.08
N PRO A 141 6.09 -8.35 9.98
CA PRO A 141 4.77 -7.72 9.95
C PRO A 141 4.87 -6.20 9.98
N VAL A 142 4.06 -5.52 9.21
CA VAL A 142 3.95 -4.06 9.27
C VAL A 142 3.36 -3.66 10.62
N ASN A 143 3.80 -2.51 11.15
CA ASN A 143 3.22 -1.97 12.39
C ASN A 143 1.68 -1.89 12.29
N ALA A 144 1.01 -2.30 13.37
CA ALA A 144 -0.43 -2.45 13.42
C ALA A 144 -1.19 -1.16 13.07
N CYS A 145 -0.70 0.02 13.48
CA CYS A 145 -1.36 1.29 13.17
C CYS A 145 -1.27 1.66 11.68
N VAL A 146 -0.16 1.34 11.03
CA VAL A 146 0.00 1.53 9.58
C VAL A 146 -0.84 0.50 8.83
N ALA A 147 -0.77 -0.77 9.24
CA ALA A 147 -1.56 -1.83 8.62
C ALA A 147 -3.07 -1.56 8.68
N ALA A 148 -3.56 -1.06 9.83
CA ALA A 148 -4.97 -0.69 10.01
C ALA A 148 -5.44 0.49 9.15
N ALA A 149 -4.53 1.33 8.68
CA ALA A 149 -4.83 2.45 7.80
C ALA A 149 -4.86 2.05 6.31
N LEU A 150 -4.21 0.96 5.96
CA LEU A 150 -4.20 0.43 4.60
C LEU A 150 -5.48 -0.39 4.31
N PRO A 151 -5.84 -0.57 3.03
CA PRO A 151 -6.99 -1.39 2.66
C PRO A 151 -6.90 -2.81 3.20
N ALA A 152 -8.03 -3.42 3.58
CA ALA A 152 -8.06 -4.81 3.98
C ALA A 152 -7.60 -5.73 2.84
N LEU A 153 -6.87 -6.77 3.20
CA LEU A 153 -6.39 -7.81 2.28
C LEU A 153 -7.24 -9.09 2.41
N PRO A 154 -7.38 -9.89 1.33
CA PRO A 154 -7.83 -11.28 1.43
C PRO A 154 -6.89 -12.11 2.32
N ASP A 155 -7.40 -13.23 2.85
CA ASP A 155 -6.69 -14.09 3.81
C ASP A 155 -5.36 -14.66 3.29
N GLU A 156 -5.22 -14.77 1.97
CA GLU A 156 -4.00 -15.25 1.31
C GLU A 156 -2.87 -14.21 1.32
N LEU A 157 -3.20 -12.93 1.52
CA LEU A 157 -2.26 -11.81 1.43
C LEU A 157 -2.04 -11.15 2.79
N GLU A 158 -0.82 -10.67 3.00
CA GLU A 158 -0.47 -9.87 4.18
C GLU A 158 0.46 -8.70 3.82
N TYR A 159 0.39 -7.63 4.63
CA TYR A 159 1.37 -6.55 4.59
C TYR A 159 2.59 -6.91 5.41
N ARG A 160 3.77 -6.84 4.79
CA ARG A 160 5.05 -7.01 5.47
C ARG A 160 5.98 -5.84 5.18
N SER A 161 7.02 -5.70 5.98
CA SER A 161 8.05 -4.67 5.79
C SER A 161 9.44 -5.29 5.71
N ALA A 162 10.29 -4.62 4.94
CA ALA A 162 11.74 -4.83 4.92
C ALA A 162 12.40 -3.44 4.92
N GLY A 163 12.82 -2.97 6.11
CA GLY A 163 13.24 -1.59 6.30
C GLY A 163 12.13 -0.60 5.92
N THR A 164 12.40 0.33 5.02
CA THR A 164 11.43 1.35 4.55
C THR A 164 10.48 0.85 3.46
N VAL A 165 10.60 -0.41 3.05
CA VAL A 165 9.82 -1.00 1.96
C VAL A 165 8.57 -1.68 2.51
N LEU A 166 7.41 -1.38 1.95
CA LEU A 166 6.20 -2.16 2.14
C LEU A 166 6.12 -3.26 1.09
N LEU A 167 5.81 -4.45 1.52
CA LEU A 167 5.63 -5.63 0.69
C LEU A 167 4.19 -6.13 0.82
N ILE A 168 3.62 -6.58 -0.29
CA ILE A 168 2.43 -7.41 -0.29
C ILE A 168 2.92 -8.84 -0.51
N VAL A 169 2.62 -9.71 0.44
CA VAL A 169 3.14 -11.07 0.50
C VAL A 169 1.99 -12.06 0.48
N ASP A 170 2.11 -13.09 -0.34
CA ASP A 170 1.30 -14.29 -0.23
C ASP A 170 1.85 -15.15 0.92
N SER A 171 1.10 -15.25 2.00
CA SER A 171 1.52 -15.92 3.23
C SER A 171 1.63 -17.44 3.08
N HIS A 172 0.80 -18.05 2.22
CA HIS A 172 0.79 -19.49 1.99
C HIS A 172 1.92 -19.92 1.04
N ALA A 173 2.18 -19.10 0.01
CA ALA A 173 3.25 -19.37 -0.95
C ALA A 173 4.62 -18.82 -0.50
N ASN A 174 4.69 -18.07 0.61
CA ASN A 174 5.86 -17.31 1.04
C ASN A 174 6.47 -16.47 -0.11
N LEU A 175 5.61 -15.77 -0.86
CA LEU A 175 5.94 -15.12 -2.11
C LEU A 175 5.70 -13.62 -2.04
N VAL A 176 6.68 -12.81 -2.44
CA VAL A 176 6.49 -11.37 -2.64
C VAL A 176 5.63 -11.14 -3.89
N VAL A 177 4.43 -10.63 -3.69
CA VAL A 177 3.46 -10.36 -4.76
C VAL A 177 3.69 -8.99 -5.38
N ASP A 178 3.94 -7.98 -4.55
CA ASP A 178 4.24 -6.62 -5.01
C ASP A 178 5.10 -5.86 -4.00
N VAL A 179 5.75 -4.78 -4.44
CA VAL A 179 6.76 -4.03 -3.66
C VAL A 179 6.50 -2.54 -3.77
N LEU A 180 6.37 -1.85 -2.65
CA LEU A 180 6.29 -0.39 -2.58
C LEU A 180 7.50 0.16 -1.83
N PRO A 181 8.50 0.70 -2.55
CA PRO A 181 9.66 1.32 -1.93
C PRO A 181 9.29 2.64 -1.26
N ALA A 182 9.92 2.91 -0.13
CA ALA A 182 9.79 4.16 0.62
C ALA A 182 8.32 4.57 0.82
N LEU A 183 7.55 3.73 1.54
CA LEU A 183 6.15 3.98 1.86
C LEU A 183 5.97 5.34 2.54
N LEU A 184 6.84 5.65 3.51
CA LEU A 184 6.94 6.96 4.16
C LEU A 184 8.17 7.70 3.61
N ALA A 185 7.98 8.45 2.51
CA ALA A 185 9.05 9.29 1.97
C ALA A 185 9.33 10.47 2.91
N GLY A 186 10.60 10.91 2.98
CA GLY A 186 11.05 11.90 3.97
C GLY A 186 10.40 13.30 3.93
N SER A 187 9.55 13.60 2.92
CA SER A 187 8.73 14.81 2.84
C SER A 187 7.48 14.75 3.72
N ASP A 188 7.00 13.56 4.03
CA ASP A 188 5.75 13.32 4.76
C ASP A 188 5.96 13.28 6.29
N LEU A 189 7.20 13.54 6.74
CA LEU A 189 7.63 13.42 8.13
C LEU A 189 7.91 14.77 8.82
N ARG A 190 7.50 15.90 8.22
CA ARG A 190 7.69 17.25 8.78
C ARG A 190 6.44 17.78 9.45
#